data_83ca25f4d292149bf34e9244e4e0d9bd
#
_entry.id   83ca25f4d292149bf34e9244e4e0d9bd
#
_cell.length_a   1.000
_cell.length_b   1.000
_cell.length_c   1.000
_cell.angle_alpha   90.00
_cell.angle_beta   90.00
_cell.angle_gamma   90.00
#
_symmetry.space_group_name_H-M   'P 1'
#
loop_
_entity.id
_entity.type
_entity.pdbx_description
1 polymer ?
#
loop_
_entity_poly.entity_id
_entity_poly.type
_entity_poly.pdbx_seq_one_letter_code
_entity_poly.pdbx_strand_id
1 'polypeptide(L)'
;MEKFQMELRIRVIILFLVLFIGCGESGRATQSVLPTPVVTYTPGEIVSDIDNRIQYYVGNTPIIITVPHDGDIIPTTIPERTGDTTKAENTLGIAEYFYNTFTSNGANGLYPHIIVNNISRSRLDPDASTEVGA
;
A
#
# COMPACT_ATOMS: atom_id res chain seq x y z
N MET A 1 17.04 -30.83 -66.55
CA MET A 1 17.65 -30.36 -65.30
C MET A 1 17.16 -28.99 -64.87
N GLU A 2 16.96 -28.04 -65.75
CA GLU A 2 16.52 -26.69 -65.36
C GLU A 2 15.14 -26.61 -64.77
N LYS A 3 14.14 -27.37 -65.24
CA LYS A 3 12.80 -27.40 -64.67
C LYS A 3 12.79 -27.88 -63.22
N PHE A 4 13.62 -28.82 -62.84
CA PHE A 4 13.71 -29.35 -61.47
C PHE A 4 14.34 -28.33 -60.53
N GLN A 5 15.32 -27.58 -61.02
CA GLN A 5 15.92 -26.51 -60.20
C GLN A 5 14.96 -25.33 -59.95
N MET A 6 14.09 -25.03 -60.91
CA MET A 6 13.10 -23.98 -60.79
C MET A 6 11.98 -24.37 -59.80
N GLU A 7 11.50 -25.59 -59.83
CA GLU A 7 10.51 -26.13 -58.89
C GLU A 7 11.04 -26.13 -57.45
N LEU A 8 12.31 -26.51 -57.27
CA LEU A 8 12.92 -26.52 -55.93
C LEU A 8 13.09 -25.10 -55.39
N ARG A 9 13.45 -24.13 -56.22
CA ARG A 9 13.55 -22.71 -55.79
C ARG A 9 12.19 -22.11 -55.39
N ILE A 10 11.15 -22.41 -56.13
CA ILE A 10 9.79 -21.94 -55.84
C ILE A 10 9.30 -22.52 -54.49
N ARG A 11 9.53 -23.80 -54.25
CA ARG A 11 9.14 -24.45 -52.96
C ARG A 11 9.91 -23.89 -51.76
N VAL A 12 11.18 -23.58 -51.93
CA VAL A 12 11.98 -22.96 -50.87
C VAL A 12 11.51 -21.53 -50.57
N ILE A 13 11.18 -20.75 -51.61
CA ILE A 13 10.66 -19.39 -51.43
C ILE A 13 9.29 -19.39 -50.75
N ILE A 14 8.39 -20.31 -51.11
CA ILE A 14 7.07 -20.45 -50.44
C ILE A 14 7.24 -20.90 -48.99
N LEU A 15 8.18 -21.79 -48.69
CA LEU A 15 8.46 -22.22 -47.32
C LEU A 15 8.99 -21.07 -46.44
N PHE A 16 9.86 -20.21 -47.01
CA PHE A 16 10.35 -19.02 -46.32
C PHE A 16 9.24 -17.96 -46.15
N LEU A 17 8.33 -17.80 -47.09
CA LEU A 17 7.24 -16.83 -47.00
C LEU A 17 6.23 -17.22 -45.92
N VAL A 18 5.97 -18.53 -45.71
CA VAL A 18 5.06 -19.02 -44.65
C VAL A 18 5.68 -18.87 -43.27
N LEU A 19 7.01 -18.89 -43.15
CA LEU A 19 7.70 -18.71 -41.87
C LEU A 19 7.68 -17.25 -41.37
N PHE A 20 7.43 -16.27 -42.24
CA PHE A 20 7.36 -14.86 -41.86
C PHE A 20 5.93 -14.35 -41.53
N ILE A 21 4.89 -15.13 -41.84
CA ILE A 21 3.49 -14.74 -41.48
C ILE A 21 3.10 -15.21 -40.08
N GLY A 22 3.97 -15.95 -39.38
CA GLY A 22 3.77 -16.47 -38.03
C GLY A 22 4.27 -15.58 -36.91
N CYS A 23 4.65 -14.33 -37.16
CA CYS A 23 4.90 -13.37 -36.08
C CYS A 23 3.55 -12.84 -35.63
N GLY A 24 2.87 -13.66 -34.79
CA GLY A 24 1.61 -13.32 -34.16
C GLY A 24 1.73 -11.98 -33.46
N GLU A 25 0.73 -11.15 -33.66
CA GLU A 25 0.39 -10.08 -32.78
C GLU A 25 0.47 -10.63 -31.36
N SER A 26 1.46 -10.18 -30.62
CA SER A 26 1.51 -10.32 -29.18
C SER A 26 0.25 -9.62 -28.68
N GLY A 27 -0.84 -10.37 -28.58
CA GLY A 27 -2.06 -9.93 -27.96
C GLY A 27 -1.70 -9.44 -26.57
N ARG A 28 -1.54 -8.12 -26.45
CA ARG A 28 -1.43 -7.45 -25.17
C ARG A 28 -2.74 -7.79 -24.47
N ALA A 29 -2.69 -8.82 -23.62
CA ALA A 29 -3.80 -9.11 -22.74
C ALA A 29 -4.10 -7.80 -22.02
N THR A 30 -5.17 -7.13 -22.42
CA THR A 30 -5.74 -6.06 -21.63
C THR A 30 -6.18 -6.74 -20.33
N GLN A 31 -5.30 -6.68 -19.31
CA GLN A 31 -5.74 -6.99 -17.96
C GLN A 31 -6.94 -6.09 -17.71
N SER A 32 -8.11 -6.69 -17.64
CA SER A 32 -9.27 -6.01 -17.10
C SER A 32 -8.91 -5.70 -15.66
N VAL A 33 -8.47 -4.47 -15.41
CA VAL A 33 -8.32 -3.95 -14.06
C VAL A 33 -9.73 -3.97 -13.50
N LEU A 34 -10.03 -4.97 -12.67
CA LEU A 34 -11.24 -4.96 -11.87
C LEU A 34 -11.26 -3.63 -11.13
N PRO A 35 -12.37 -2.89 -11.15
CA PRO A 35 -12.45 -1.64 -10.41
C PRO A 35 -12.13 -1.94 -8.95
N THR A 36 -11.06 -1.33 -8.45
CA THR A 36 -10.73 -1.39 -7.02
C THR A 36 -11.94 -0.83 -6.27
N PRO A 37 -12.50 -1.55 -5.29
CA PRO A 37 -13.63 -1.04 -4.52
C PRO A 37 -13.23 0.31 -3.92
N VAL A 38 -13.99 1.34 -4.24
CA VAL A 38 -13.82 2.67 -3.63
C VAL A 38 -14.36 2.56 -2.21
N VAL A 39 -13.44 2.47 -1.24
CA VAL A 39 -13.81 2.55 0.17
C VAL A 39 -14.06 4.02 0.50
N THR A 40 -15.29 4.34 0.86
CA THR A 40 -15.66 5.69 1.29
C THR A 40 -15.66 5.73 2.81
N TYR A 41 -14.83 6.59 3.39
CA TYR A 41 -14.77 6.83 4.82
C TYR A 41 -15.56 8.08 5.20
N THR A 42 -16.16 8.06 6.38
CA THR A 42 -16.91 9.20 6.93
C THR A 42 -16.00 9.99 7.88
N PRO A 43 -15.88 11.32 7.75
CA PRO A 43 -15.15 12.13 8.71
C PRO A 43 -15.65 11.92 10.14
N GLY A 44 -14.74 11.70 11.07
CA GLY A 44 -15.04 11.36 12.47
C GLY A 44 -15.13 9.85 12.75
N GLU A 45 -15.10 9.02 11.71
CA GLU A 45 -15.02 7.55 11.86
C GLU A 45 -13.60 7.14 12.28
N ILE A 46 -13.51 6.08 13.09
CA ILE A 46 -12.23 5.43 13.43
C ILE A 46 -12.18 4.08 12.73
N VAL A 47 -11.20 3.90 11.89
CA VAL A 47 -10.97 2.68 11.14
C VAL A 47 -9.71 2.00 11.65
N SER A 48 -9.76 0.68 11.81
CA SER A 48 -8.61 -0.12 12.23
C SER A 48 -8.35 -1.23 11.21
N ASP A 49 -7.11 -1.69 11.14
CA ASP A 49 -6.81 -2.95 10.48
C ASP A 49 -7.34 -4.15 11.29
N ILE A 50 -7.27 -5.35 10.72
CA ILE A 50 -7.89 -6.57 11.26
C ILE A 50 -7.41 -6.92 12.68
N ASP A 51 -6.19 -6.55 13.03
CA ASP A 51 -5.55 -6.86 14.32
C ASP A 51 -5.44 -5.61 15.22
N ASN A 52 -6.07 -4.51 14.83
CA ASN A 52 -5.98 -3.20 15.51
C ASN A 52 -4.54 -2.69 15.67
N ARG A 53 -3.66 -3.06 14.73
CA ARG A 53 -2.25 -2.64 14.75
C ARG A 53 -2.07 -1.20 14.32
N ILE A 54 -2.90 -0.78 13.37
CA ILE A 54 -2.96 0.61 12.90
C ILE A 54 -4.40 1.11 13.06
N GLN A 55 -4.55 2.30 13.62
CA GLN A 55 -5.82 3.02 13.66
C GLN A 55 -5.72 4.31 12.85
N TYR A 56 -6.80 4.62 12.18
CA TYR A 56 -6.93 5.84 11.42
C TYR A 56 -8.23 6.56 11.81
N TYR A 57 -8.09 7.75 12.35
CA TYR A 57 -9.19 8.68 12.59
C TYR A 57 -9.41 9.47 11.32
N VAL A 58 -10.54 9.27 10.70
CA VAL A 58 -10.87 9.86 9.40
C VAL A 58 -11.14 11.35 9.55
N GLY A 59 -10.29 12.15 8.95
CA GLY A 59 -10.42 13.60 8.93
C GLY A 59 -11.00 14.15 7.63
N ASN A 60 -11.29 15.46 7.65
CA ASN A 60 -11.66 16.27 6.48
C ASN A 60 -10.95 17.62 6.45
N THR A 61 -9.92 17.79 7.28
CA THR A 61 -9.07 18.97 7.33
C THR A 61 -7.68 18.66 6.79
N PRO A 62 -6.86 19.65 6.42
CA PRO A 62 -5.47 19.41 6.00
C PRO A 62 -4.50 19.15 7.17
N ILE A 63 -5.03 18.77 8.35
CA ILE A 63 -4.23 18.49 9.54
C ILE A 63 -4.07 16.98 9.68
N ILE A 64 -2.83 16.52 9.76
CA ILE A 64 -2.47 15.13 10.00
C ILE A 64 -1.61 15.07 11.26
N ILE A 65 -2.04 14.24 12.22
CA ILE A 65 -1.32 13.94 13.46
C ILE A 65 -0.90 12.49 13.41
N THR A 66 0.36 12.20 13.72
CA THR A 66 0.86 10.82 13.79
C THR A 66 1.25 10.47 15.23
N VAL A 67 0.95 9.23 15.63
CA VAL A 67 1.28 8.65 16.93
C VAL A 67 2.09 7.38 16.68
N PRO A 68 3.42 7.50 16.49
CA PRO A 68 4.23 6.38 16.03
C PRO A 68 4.63 5.40 17.14
N HIS A 69 4.74 5.82 18.42
CA HIS A 69 5.47 5.09 19.45
C HIS A 69 4.71 4.82 20.75
N ASP A 70 3.39 4.98 20.79
CA ASP A 70 2.56 4.75 22.00
C ASP A 70 1.90 3.36 22.05
N GLY A 71 2.20 2.51 21.06
CA GLY A 71 1.60 1.20 20.94
C GLY A 71 2.14 0.17 21.93
N ASP A 72 1.28 -0.78 22.32
CA ASP A 72 1.58 -1.88 23.24
C ASP A 72 1.41 -3.27 22.60
N ILE A 73 0.90 -3.34 21.36
CA ILE A 73 0.69 -4.63 20.69
C ILE A 73 2.03 -5.25 20.32
N ILE A 74 2.24 -6.49 20.73
CA ILE A 74 3.45 -7.28 20.44
C ILE A 74 3.08 -8.44 19.52
N PRO A 75 3.06 -8.24 18.17
CA PRO A 75 2.75 -9.31 17.24
C PRO A 75 3.84 -10.38 17.25
N THR A 76 3.46 -11.64 17.35
CA THR A 76 4.40 -12.77 17.30
C THR A 76 5.04 -12.96 15.92
N THR A 77 4.42 -12.40 14.89
CA THR A 77 4.89 -12.48 13.50
C THR A 77 5.95 -11.44 13.15
N ILE A 78 6.17 -10.44 14.02
CA ILE A 78 7.19 -9.41 13.83
C ILE A 78 8.32 -9.68 14.85
N PRO A 79 9.57 -9.87 14.40
CA PRO A 79 10.69 -10.11 15.29
C PRO A 79 10.95 -8.92 16.23
N GLU A 80 11.63 -9.17 17.32
CA GLU A 80 12.08 -8.12 18.23
C GLU A 80 13.18 -7.30 17.57
N ARG A 81 13.07 -5.98 17.70
CA ARG A 81 14.06 -5.03 17.18
C ARG A 81 15.23 -4.87 18.15
N THR A 82 16.35 -4.44 17.58
CA THR A 82 17.49 -3.90 18.33
C THR A 82 17.45 -2.37 18.31
N GLY A 83 18.09 -1.73 19.28
CA GLY A 83 18.15 -0.27 19.39
C GLY A 83 17.18 0.30 20.41
N ASP A 84 16.74 1.54 20.22
CA ASP A 84 15.81 2.19 21.14
C ASP A 84 14.40 1.61 20.97
N THR A 85 13.90 0.98 22.02
CA THR A 85 12.56 0.38 22.10
C THR A 85 11.69 1.09 23.14
N THR A 86 12.12 2.24 23.64
CA THR A 86 11.39 2.99 24.66
C THR A 86 10.08 3.53 24.12
N LYS A 87 8.99 3.20 24.78
CA LYS A 87 7.67 3.72 24.46
C LYS A 87 7.61 5.24 24.72
N ALA A 88 7.01 5.98 23.80
CA ALA A 88 6.70 7.39 23.99
C ALA A 88 5.30 7.51 24.63
N GLU A 89 5.24 7.37 25.94
CA GLU A 89 3.99 7.36 26.69
C GLU A 89 3.18 8.64 26.52
N ASN A 90 1.85 8.50 26.53
CA ASN A 90 0.85 9.57 26.46
C ASN A 90 0.79 10.35 25.13
N THR A 91 1.49 9.93 24.08
CA THR A 91 1.39 10.62 22.80
C THR A 91 0.03 10.43 22.13
N LEU A 92 -0.61 9.27 22.32
CA LEU A 92 -2.00 9.04 21.89
C LEU A 92 -2.96 9.96 22.66
N GLY A 93 -2.83 10.05 23.98
CA GLY A 93 -3.68 10.93 24.81
C GLY A 93 -3.57 12.40 24.39
N ILE A 94 -2.37 12.85 24.03
CA ILE A 94 -2.16 14.22 23.51
C ILE A 94 -2.86 14.38 22.14
N ALA A 95 -2.73 13.42 21.24
CA ALA A 95 -3.37 13.47 19.92
C ALA A 95 -4.91 13.48 20.04
N GLU A 96 -5.47 12.66 20.93
CA GLU A 96 -6.91 12.62 21.21
C GLU A 96 -7.40 13.90 21.89
N TYR A 97 -6.62 14.49 22.77
CA TYR A 97 -6.94 15.80 23.35
C TYR A 97 -7.04 16.89 22.28
N PHE A 98 -6.09 16.93 21.33
CA PHE A 98 -6.17 17.83 20.19
C PHE A 98 -7.40 17.56 19.34
N TYR A 99 -7.65 16.30 19.00
CA TYR A 99 -8.81 15.89 18.22
C TYR A 99 -10.11 16.36 18.87
N ASN A 100 -10.29 16.06 20.15
CA ASN A 100 -11.49 16.42 20.90
C ASN A 100 -11.65 17.95 21.05
N THR A 101 -10.56 18.66 21.30
CA THR A 101 -10.57 20.11 21.38
C THR A 101 -10.93 20.74 20.03
N PHE A 102 -10.40 20.20 18.93
CA PHE A 102 -10.67 20.68 17.58
C PHE A 102 -12.12 20.44 17.18
N THR A 103 -12.65 19.25 17.46
CA THR A 103 -14.02 18.88 17.10
C THR A 103 -15.08 19.53 18.00
N SER A 104 -14.76 19.82 19.28
CA SER A 104 -15.72 20.34 20.27
C SER A 104 -15.81 21.87 20.30
N ASN A 105 -14.71 22.59 20.00
CA ASN A 105 -14.62 24.05 20.16
C ASN A 105 -15.09 24.86 18.94
N GLY A 106 -16.22 24.47 18.35
CA GLY A 106 -16.87 25.26 17.31
C GLY A 106 -16.45 24.95 15.88
N ALA A 107 -15.57 23.99 15.70
CA ALA A 107 -15.22 23.46 14.38
C ALA A 107 -16.19 22.30 14.01
N ASN A 108 -17.48 22.48 14.26
CA ASN A 108 -18.52 21.48 14.01
C ASN A 108 -18.40 20.88 12.61
N GLY A 109 -18.09 19.58 12.56
CA GLY A 109 -17.90 18.87 11.29
C GLY A 109 -16.51 18.95 10.71
N LEU A 110 -15.53 19.57 11.41
CA LEU A 110 -14.13 19.59 11.02
C LEU A 110 -13.34 18.59 11.90
N TYR A 111 -12.69 17.64 11.24
CA TYR A 111 -11.96 16.56 11.86
C TYR A 111 -10.52 16.55 11.38
N PRO A 112 -9.50 16.60 12.25
CA PRO A 112 -8.13 16.30 11.85
C PRO A 112 -7.98 14.81 11.58
N HIS A 113 -7.02 14.44 10.75
CA HIS A 113 -6.61 13.06 10.56
C HIS A 113 -5.67 12.65 11.68
N ILE A 114 -5.86 11.44 12.26
CA ILE A 114 -4.89 10.85 13.18
C ILE A 114 -4.52 9.46 12.68
N ILE A 115 -3.23 9.17 12.63
CA ILE A 115 -2.70 7.85 12.30
C ILE A 115 -1.96 7.33 13.54
N VAL A 116 -2.43 6.21 14.09
CA VAL A 116 -1.87 5.61 15.31
C VAL A 116 -1.22 4.29 14.97
N ASN A 117 0.04 4.13 15.35
CA ASN A 117 0.69 2.84 15.39
C ASN A 117 0.50 2.22 16.79
N ASN A 118 -0.28 1.14 16.87
CA ASN A 118 -0.53 0.41 18.11
C ASN A 118 0.51 -0.71 18.36
N ILE A 119 1.41 -0.96 17.40
CA ILE A 119 2.49 -1.92 17.59
C ILE A 119 3.54 -1.33 18.53
N SER A 120 3.97 -2.13 19.50
CA SER A 120 5.03 -1.74 20.43
C SER A 120 6.31 -1.35 19.67
N ARG A 121 6.96 -0.30 20.14
CA ARG A 121 8.25 0.15 19.60
C ARG A 121 9.34 -0.93 19.65
N SER A 122 9.17 -1.95 20.51
CA SER A 122 10.04 -3.14 20.52
C SER A 122 9.89 -4.02 19.26
N ARG A 123 8.87 -3.81 18.44
CA ARG A 123 8.59 -4.56 17.22
C ARG A 123 8.65 -3.70 15.96
N LEU A 124 8.17 -2.46 16.02
CA LEU A 124 8.11 -1.55 14.89
C LEU A 124 8.42 -0.12 15.33
N ASP A 125 9.34 0.51 14.66
CA ASP A 125 9.65 1.93 14.81
C ASP A 125 9.46 2.64 13.46
N PRO A 126 8.30 3.29 13.24
CA PRO A 126 8.00 3.92 11.96
C PRO A 126 8.93 5.09 11.58
N ASP A 127 9.68 5.62 12.55
CA ASP A 127 10.61 6.73 12.33
C ASP A 127 12.03 6.25 12.01
N ALA A 128 12.32 4.95 12.19
CA ALA A 128 13.62 4.37 11.86
C ALA A 128 13.71 3.98 10.38
N SER A 129 14.92 3.77 9.90
CA SER A 129 15.12 3.18 8.58
C SER A 129 14.54 1.76 8.52
N THR A 130 14.18 1.29 7.31
CA THR A 130 13.61 -0.05 7.10
C THR A 130 14.55 -1.19 7.54
N GLU A 131 15.85 -0.92 7.68
CA GLU A 131 16.85 -1.91 8.12
C GLU A 131 16.85 -2.13 9.64
N VAL A 132 16.37 -1.15 10.41
CA VAL A 132 16.35 -1.19 11.88
C VAL A 132 14.96 -0.95 12.48
N GLY A 133 14.00 -0.54 11.69
CA GLY A 133 12.65 -0.17 12.13
C GLY A 133 11.65 -1.32 12.17
N ALA A 134 12.00 -2.46 11.57
CA ALA A 134 11.14 -3.66 11.51
C ALA A 134 11.94 -4.94 11.66
#